data_32c7f811a3a9f719d031758b4aa8bcaa
#
_entry.id   32c7f811a3a9f719d031758b4aa8bcaa
#
_cell.length_a   1.000
_cell.length_b   1.000
_cell.length_c   1.000
_cell.angle_alpha   90.00
_cell.angle_beta   90.00
_cell.angle_gamma   90.00
#
_symmetry.space_group_name_H-M   'P 1'
#
loop_
_entity.id
_entity.type
_entity.pdbx_description
1 polymer ?
#
loop_
_entity_poly.entity_id
_entity_poly.type
_entity_poly.pdbx_seq_one_letter_code
_entity_poly.pdbx_strand_id
1 'polypeptide(L)'
;MNTNNANATHEILVQGMTNIYDEVSTSVASAINQDLVEHFGKGLYYRMKSGEKPINAEQQAYIAEVFAKHGVTTAPVYDKQIEA
;
A
#
# COMPACT_ATOMS: atom_id res chain seq x y z
N MET A 1 27.77 4.44 -12.73
CA MET A 1 27.45 4.46 -12.47
C MET A 1 26.76 4.48 -12.16
N ASN A 2 26.57 4.62 -12.00
CA ASN A 2 25.92 4.61 -11.61
C ASN A 2 25.11 4.95 -11.25
N THR A 3 24.90 5.02 -11.28
CA THR A 3 24.27 5.38 -11.12
C THR A 3 23.46 5.36 -10.80
N ASN A 4 23.35 5.10 -10.75
CA ASN A 4 22.64 5.01 -10.52
C ASN A 4 22.13 4.89 -9.87
N ASN A 5 22.36 4.59 -9.80
CA ASN A 5 21.94 4.44 -9.00
C ASN A 5 21.44 5.11 -8.12
N ALA A 6 21.63 5.51 -8.21
CA ALA A 6 21.56 6.42 -7.16
C ALA A 6 20.20 6.84 -6.82
N ASN A 7 19.52 7.11 -7.76
CA ASN A 7 18.18 7.49 -7.60
C ASN A 7 17.38 6.46 -7.01
N ALA A 8 17.75 5.31 -7.17
CA ALA A 8 17.05 4.22 -6.58
C ALA A 8 17.22 4.16 -5.09
N THR A 9 18.07 4.97 -4.55
CA THR A 9 18.29 4.92 -3.13
C THR A 9 17.24 5.63 -2.31
N HIS A 10 16.40 6.42 -2.95
CA HIS A 10 15.38 7.14 -2.18
C HIS A 10 14.04 6.49 -2.37
N GLU A 11 13.90 5.35 -1.74
CA GLU A 11 12.62 4.67 -1.73
C GLU A 11 11.70 5.34 -0.72
N ILE A 12 10.48 5.67 -1.13
CA ILE A 12 9.51 6.28 -0.23
C ILE A 12 8.66 5.19 0.37
N LEU A 13 8.72 5.09 1.69
CA LEU A 13 7.92 4.14 2.45
C LEU A 13 6.68 4.83 2.99
N VAL A 14 5.63 4.06 3.22
CA VAL A 14 4.44 4.58 3.87
C VAL A 14 4.12 3.70 5.07
N GLN A 15 3.38 4.26 6.02
CA GLN A 15 2.97 3.55 7.23
C GLN A 15 1.49 3.72 7.46
N GLY A 16 0.84 2.63 7.84
CA GLY A 16 -0.54 2.68 8.27
C GLY A 16 -1.52 2.73 7.14
N MET A 17 -2.68 2.15 7.35
CA MET A 17 -3.69 2.02 6.30
C MET A 17 -5.08 2.43 6.80
N THR A 18 -5.16 3.33 7.79
CA THR A 18 -6.45 3.76 8.28
C THR A 18 -7.15 4.68 7.29
N ASN A 19 -6.39 5.38 6.46
CA ASN A 19 -6.93 6.29 5.46
C ASN A 19 -6.99 5.68 4.05
N ILE A 20 -6.57 4.42 3.91
CA ILE A 20 -6.38 3.87 2.59
C ILE A 20 -7.68 3.75 1.80
N TYR A 21 -8.81 3.62 2.50
CA TYR A 21 -10.10 3.45 1.86
C TYR A 21 -10.98 4.69 1.88
N ASP A 22 -10.40 5.87 2.17
CA ASP A 22 -11.20 7.09 2.32
C ASP A 22 -12.09 7.40 1.11
N GLU A 23 -11.61 7.09 -0.09
CA GLU A 23 -12.34 7.40 -1.31
C GLU A 23 -13.02 6.18 -1.92
N VAL A 24 -13.21 5.13 -1.14
CA VAL A 24 -13.69 3.85 -1.66
C VAL A 24 -14.99 3.46 -0.96
N SER A 25 -15.95 2.96 -1.73
CA SER A 25 -17.19 2.51 -1.12
C SER A 25 -16.94 1.29 -0.24
N THR A 26 -17.84 1.06 0.72
CA THR A 26 -17.66 -0.01 1.70
C THR A 26 -17.55 -1.39 1.05
N SER A 27 -18.39 -1.66 0.05
CA SER A 27 -18.37 -2.98 -0.59
C SER A 27 -17.07 -3.23 -1.37
N VAL A 28 -16.59 -2.19 -2.06
CA VAL A 28 -15.33 -2.30 -2.81
C VAL A 28 -14.16 -2.39 -1.83
N ALA A 29 -14.19 -1.62 -0.77
CA ALA A 29 -13.15 -1.68 0.26
C ALA A 29 -13.03 -3.07 0.85
N SER A 30 -14.16 -3.72 1.09
CA SER A 30 -14.17 -5.06 1.65
C SER A 30 -13.53 -6.07 0.69
N ALA A 31 -13.84 -5.96 -0.60
CA ALA A 31 -13.25 -6.85 -1.61
C ALA A 31 -11.74 -6.65 -1.72
N ILE A 32 -11.31 -5.39 -1.72
CA ILE A 32 -9.88 -5.08 -1.78
C ILE A 32 -9.17 -5.62 -0.55
N ASN A 33 -9.77 -5.39 0.63
CA ASN A 33 -9.19 -5.87 1.88
C ASN A 33 -8.98 -7.38 1.84
N GLN A 34 -9.96 -8.11 1.32
CA GLN A 34 -9.86 -9.56 1.23
C GLN A 34 -8.71 -9.98 0.32
N ASP A 35 -8.57 -9.32 -0.84
CA ASP A 35 -7.48 -9.62 -1.76
C ASP A 35 -6.12 -9.36 -1.12
N LEU A 36 -6.00 -8.27 -0.38
CA LEU A 36 -4.72 -7.92 0.25
C LEU A 36 -4.37 -8.90 1.37
N VAL A 37 -5.38 -9.31 2.14
CA VAL A 37 -5.15 -10.30 3.19
C VAL A 37 -4.69 -11.62 2.57
N GLU A 38 -5.29 -12.03 1.47
CA GLU A 38 -4.91 -13.27 0.81
C GLU A 38 -3.49 -13.22 0.25
N HIS A 39 -3.11 -12.07 -0.29
CA HIS A 39 -1.78 -11.94 -0.90
C HIS A 39 -0.67 -11.81 0.13
N PHE A 40 -0.83 -10.91 1.08
CA PHE A 40 0.22 -10.64 2.06
C PHE A 40 0.22 -11.59 3.24
N GLY A 41 -0.91 -12.23 3.50
CA GLY A 41 -1.09 -12.98 4.72
C GLY A 41 -1.64 -12.09 5.82
N LYS A 42 -2.45 -12.67 6.67
CA LYS A 42 -3.16 -11.92 7.69
C LYS A 42 -2.22 -11.18 8.65
N GLY A 43 -1.15 -11.86 9.06
CA GLY A 43 -0.22 -11.27 10.01
C GLY A 43 0.47 -10.04 9.46
N LEU A 44 1.05 -10.15 8.26
CA LEU A 44 1.73 -9.03 7.65
C LEU A 44 0.75 -7.91 7.33
N TYR A 45 -0.40 -8.26 6.79
CA TYR A 45 -1.39 -7.26 6.41
C TYR A 45 -1.78 -6.39 7.62
N TYR A 46 -2.04 -7.02 8.76
CA TYR A 46 -2.45 -6.24 9.93
C TYR A 46 -1.32 -5.40 10.52
N ARG A 47 -0.08 -5.86 10.40
CA ARG A 47 1.06 -5.03 10.82
C ARG A 47 1.23 -3.83 9.91
N MET A 48 1.03 -4.01 8.61
CA MET A 48 1.06 -2.90 7.67
C MET A 48 -0.06 -1.93 7.97
N LYS A 49 -1.25 -2.46 8.24
CA LYS A 49 -2.42 -1.64 8.50
C LYS A 49 -2.27 -0.81 9.76
N SER A 50 -1.70 -1.39 10.81
CA SER A 50 -1.52 -0.69 12.08
C SER A 50 -0.37 0.29 12.08
N GLY A 51 0.48 0.25 11.07
CA GLY A 51 1.65 1.10 11.02
C GLY A 51 2.89 0.49 11.66
N GLU A 52 2.76 -0.73 12.16
CA GLU A 52 3.89 -1.40 12.79
C GLU A 52 4.97 -1.76 11.77
N LYS A 53 4.54 -2.10 10.55
CA LYS A 53 5.46 -2.49 9.49
C LYS A 53 5.35 -1.52 8.33
N PRO A 54 6.45 -0.88 7.90
CA PRO A 54 6.39 0.03 6.76
C PRO A 54 6.05 -0.73 5.47
N ILE A 55 5.45 -0.01 4.54
CA ILE A 55 5.04 -0.57 3.25
C ILE A 55 6.00 -0.03 2.19
N ASN A 56 6.73 -0.93 1.53
CA ASN A 56 7.75 -0.51 0.56
C ASN A 56 7.12 -0.24 -0.80
N ALA A 57 7.94 0.25 -1.73
CA ALA A 57 7.46 0.65 -3.05
C ALA A 57 6.80 -0.50 -3.80
N GLU A 58 7.37 -1.68 -3.70
CA GLU A 58 6.84 -2.85 -4.38
C GLU A 58 5.47 -3.23 -3.84
N GLN A 59 5.32 -3.18 -2.52
CA GLN A 59 4.06 -3.47 -1.88
C GLN A 59 3.01 -2.41 -2.24
N GLN A 60 3.42 -1.15 -2.27
CA GLN A 60 2.53 -0.07 -2.68
C GLN A 60 2.04 -0.28 -4.11
N ALA A 61 2.92 -0.71 -4.99
CA ALA A 61 2.54 -0.96 -6.38
C ALA A 61 1.51 -2.08 -6.48
N TYR A 62 1.69 -3.13 -5.70
CA TYR A 62 0.73 -4.23 -5.70
C TYR A 62 -0.62 -3.76 -5.17
N ILE A 63 -0.61 -2.97 -4.10
CA ILE A 63 -1.85 -2.44 -3.53
C ILE A 63 -2.58 -1.57 -4.55
N ALA A 64 -1.84 -0.71 -5.26
CA ALA A 64 -2.44 0.13 -6.29
C ALA A 64 -3.05 -0.72 -7.41
N GLU A 65 -2.39 -1.80 -7.76
CA GLU A 65 -2.87 -2.72 -8.78
C GLU A 65 -4.20 -3.36 -8.37
N VAL A 66 -4.30 -3.76 -7.11
CA VAL A 66 -5.53 -4.35 -6.60
C VAL A 66 -6.67 -3.32 -6.60
N PHE A 67 -6.36 -2.08 -6.22
CA PHE A 67 -7.34 -1.00 -6.27
C PHE A 67 -7.86 -0.83 -7.71
N ALA A 68 -6.95 -0.78 -8.68
CA ALA A 68 -7.33 -0.62 -10.08
C ALA A 68 -8.15 -1.80 -10.56
N LYS A 69 -7.82 -3.00 -10.12
CA LYS A 69 -8.54 -4.21 -10.48
C LYS A 69 -10.01 -4.12 -10.07
N HIS A 70 -10.29 -3.44 -8.97
CA HIS A 70 -11.65 -3.27 -8.50
C HIS A 70 -12.29 -1.96 -8.97
N GLY A 71 -11.70 -1.32 -9.97
CA GLY A 71 -12.30 -0.15 -10.59
C GLY A 71 -12.05 1.16 -9.88
N VAL A 72 -11.15 1.20 -8.92
CA VAL A 72 -10.84 2.43 -8.20
C VAL A 72 -9.79 3.20 -8.99
N THR A 73 -10.12 4.44 -9.35
CA THR A 73 -9.24 5.25 -10.18
C THR A 73 -8.32 6.16 -9.37
N THR A 74 -8.61 6.37 -8.09
CA THR A 74 -7.76 7.19 -7.26
C THR A 74 -6.66 6.33 -6.64
N ALA A 75 -5.51 6.94 -6.38
CA ALA A 75 -4.41 6.22 -5.76
C ALA A 75 -4.72 5.93 -4.29
N PRO A 76 -4.24 4.81 -3.76
CA PRO A 76 -4.42 4.52 -2.33
C PRO A 76 -3.81 5.62 -1.46
N VAL A 77 -4.46 5.91 -0.34
CA VAL A 77 -4.00 6.93 0.59
C VAL A 77 -3.55 6.25 1.88
N TYR A 78 -2.33 6.56 2.30
CA TYR A 78 -1.76 5.98 3.51
C TYR A 78 -1.72 7.02 4.62
N ASP A 79 -1.54 6.55 5.86
CA ASP A 79 -1.59 7.45 7.01
C ASP A 79 -0.38 8.37 7.07
N LYS A 80 0.79 7.86 6.70
CA LYS A 80 2.02 8.59 6.88
C LYS A 80 3.03 8.18 5.80
N GLN A 81 3.81 9.15 5.35
CA GLN A 81 4.86 8.89 4.39
C GLN A 81 6.21 9.07 5.07
N ILE A 82 7.10 8.12 4.87
CA ILE A 82 8.46 8.22 5.40
C ILE A 82 9.44 7.90 4.28
N GLU A 83 10.63 8.46 4.40
CA GLU A 83 11.67 8.28 3.41
C GLU A 83 12.70 7.30 3.95
N ALA A 84 13.01 6.31 3.15
CA ALA A 84 13.97 5.27 3.56
C ALA A 84 15.40 5.76 3.52
#